data_9f1f9f0b937f0f926a0fc67d1679d0ff
#
_entry.id   9f1f9f0b937f0f926a0fc67d1679d0ff
#
_cell.length_a   1.000
_cell.length_b   1.000
_cell.length_c   1.000
_cell.angle_alpha   90.00
_cell.angle_beta   90.00
_cell.angle_gamma   90.00
#
_symmetry.space_group_name_H-M   'P 1'
#
loop_
_entity.id
_entity.type
_entity.pdbx_description
1 polymer ?
#
loop_
_entity_poly.entity_id
_entity_poly.type
_entity_poly.pdbx_seq_one_letter_code
_entity_poly.pdbx_strand_id
1 'polypeptide(L)'
;MQQIFDAITKLQAIINGDESVKELPYSYRFELEPGKVYARIVRREIWHNNPGELVNGSVYGFIKLADLTLWKAAGWKAPAKNKARGVLADLTDPAKVLPKWRYSIG
;
A
#
# COMPACT_ATOMS: atom_id res chain seq x y z
N MET A 1 -13.81 7.41 4.58
CA MET A 1 -13.30 6.09 4.14
C MET A 1 -13.20 5.96 2.63
N GLN A 2 -14.13 6.56 1.87
CA GLN A 2 -14.06 6.53 0.40
C GLN A 2 -12.77 7.17 -0.13
N GLN A 3 -12.35 8.26 0.47
CA GLN A 3 -11.11 8.95 0.11
C GLN A 3 -9.88 8.02 0.22
N ILE A 4 -9.86 7.20 1.26
CA ILE A 4 -8.77 6.24 1.49
C ILE A 4 -8.82 5.12 0.43
N PHE A 5 -9.99 4.58 0.14
CA PHE A 5 -10.15 3.56 -0.89
C PHE A 5 -9.74 4.08 -2.27
N ASP A 6 -10.10 5.32 -2.59
CA ASP A 6 -9.71 5.93 -3.86
C ASP A 6 -8.19 6.06 -3.98
N ALA A 7 -7.53 6.46 -2.89
CA ALA A 7 -6.07 6.57 -2.87
C ALA A 7 -5.40 5.21 -3.04
N ILE A 8 -5.91 4.17 -2.37
CA ILE A 8 -5.38 2.80 -2.48
C ILE A 8 -5.56 2.25 -3.90
N THR A 9 -6.70 2.53 -4.53
CA THR A 9 -6.95 2.13 -5.92
C THR A 9 -5.93 2.77 -6.87
N LYS A 10 -5.64 4.06 -6.68
CA LYS A 10 -4.65 4.76 -7.48
C LYS A 10 -3.24 4.24 -7.23
N LEU A 11 -2.90 3.96 -5.97
CA LEU A 11 -1.62 3.37 -5.60
C LEU A 11 -1.40 2.04 -6.33
N GLN A 12 -2.41 1.18 -6.33
CA GLN A 12 -2.34 -0.12 -7.01
C GLN A 12 -2.10 0.06 -8.51
N ALA A 13 -2.80 0.99 -9.14
CA ALA A 13 -2.63 1.27 -10.56
C ALA A 13 -1.23 1.79 -10.88
N ILE A 14 -0.69 2.68 -10.04
CA ILE A 14 0.65 3.23 -10.23
C ILE A 14 1.71 2.11 -10.16
N ILE A 15 1.64 1.27 -9.14
CA ILE A 15 2.64 0.22 -8.94
C ILE A 15 2.54 -0.85 -10.02
N ASN A 16 1.33 -1.32 -10.34
CA ASN A 16 1.14 -2.32 -11.39
C ASN A 16 1.43 -1.76 -12.79
N GLY A 17 1.38 -0.45 -12.96
CA GLY A 17 1.72 0.21 -14.21
C GLY A 17 3.23 0.41 -14.44
N ASP A 18 4.05 0.19 -13.42
CA ASP A 18 5.50 0.31 -13.54
C ASP A 18 6.07 -0.84 -14.38
N GLU A 19 6.98 -0.53 -15.31
CA GLU A 19 7.53 -1.53 -16.24
C GLU A 19 8.20 -2.70 -15.51
N SER A 20 8.91 -2.43 -14.42
CA SER A 20 9.57 -3.49 -13.66
C SER A 20 8.57 -4.45 -13.00
N VAL A 21 7.37 -3.97 -12.66
CA VAL A 21 6.31 -4.80 -12.10
C VAL A 21 5.59 -5.57 -13.19
N LYS A 22 5.38 -4.98 -14.36
CA LYS A 22 4.74 -5.65 -15.50
C LYS A 22 5.49 -6.88 -15.98
N GLU A 23 6.80 -6.92 -15.75
CA GLU A 23 7.65 -8.05 -16.14
C GLU A 23 7.55 -9.23 -15.17
N LEU A 24 6.93 -9.05 -13.99
CA LEU A 24 6.79 -10.09 -12.99
C LEU A 24 5.70 -11.10 -13.40
N PRO A 25 5.78 -12.35 -12.92
CA PRO A 25 4.72 -13.35 -13.19
C PRO A 25 3.46 -13.11 -12.34
N TYR A 26 3.39 -12.02 -11.63
CA TYR A 26 2.26 -11.64 -10.77
C TYR A 26 2.06 -10.13 -10.78
N SER A 27 0.86 -9.71 -10.35
CA SER A 27 0.54 -8.31 -10.08
C SER A 27 0.30 -8.13 -8.60
N TYR A 28 0.30 -6.90 -8.12
CA TYR A 28 -0.02 -6.60 -6.72
C TYR A 28 -1.48 -6.23 -6.56
N ARG A 29 -2.05 -6.65 -5.44
CA ARG A 29 -3.36 -6.23 -4.96
C ARG A 29 -3.21 -5.59 -3.60
N PHE A 30 -3.73 -4.38 -3.45
CA PHE A 30 -3.69 -3.66 -2.18
C PHE A 30 -5.05 -3.75 -1.51
N GLU A 31 -5.05 -4.13 -0.24
CA GLU A 31 -6.25 -4.26 0.58
C GLU A 31 -6.14 -3.35 1.78
N LEU A 32 -7.27 -2.81 2.22
CA LEU A 32 -7.33 -1.95 3.39
C LEU A 32 -8.02 -2.71 4.52
N GLU A 33 -7.36 -2.77 5.68
CA GLU A 33 -7.92 -3.37 6.88
C GLU A 33 -8.06 -2.28 7.95
N PRO A 34 -9.26 -1.70 8.11
CA PRO A 34 -9.46 -0.61 9.06
C PRO A 34 -9.38 -1.09 10.50
N GLY A 35 -8.69 -0.30 11.35
CA GLY A 35 -8.68 -0.44 12.79
C GLY A 35 -9.31 0.80 13.42
N LYS A 36 -9.12 0.96 14.73
CA LYS A 36 -9.69 2.09 15.46
C LYS A 36 -8.91 3.40 15.25
N VAL A 37 -7.59 3.31 15.23
CA VAL A 37 -6.69 4.47 15.12
C VAL A 37 -6.00 4.49 13.76
N TYR A 38 -5.56 3.32 13.31
CA TYR A 38 -4.85 3.15 12.04
C TYR A 38 -5.59 2.17 11.14
N ALA A 39 -5.54 2.42 9.84
CA ALA A 39 -5.89 1.43 8.83
C ALA A 39 -4.61 0.79 8.30
N ARG A 40 -4.58 -0.52 8.21
CA ARG A 40 -3.45 -1.26 7.68
C ARG A 40 -3.62 -1.45 6.18
N ILE A 41 -2.56 -1.15 5.42
CA ILE A 41 -2.53 -1.41 3.98
C ILE A 41 -1.76 -2.71 3.79
N VAL A 42 -2.41 -3.72 3.23
CA VAL A 42 -1.83 -5.04 2.96
C VAL A 42 -1.60 -5.18 1.47
N ARG A 43 -0.38 -5.55 1.09
CA ARG A 43 -0.02 -5.84 -0.29
C ARG A 43 -0.01 -7.35 -0.47
N ARG A 44 -0.80 -7.84 -1.45
CA ARG A 44 -0.84 -9.24 -1.81
C ARG A 44 -0.45 -9.41 -3.28
N GLU A 45 -0.21 -10.65 -3.68
CA GLU A 45 0.12 -10.99 -5.05
C GLU A 45 -1.00 -11.79 -5.70
N ILE A 46 -1.24 -11.49 -6.98
CA ILE A 46 -2.12 -12.29 -7.84
C ILE A 46 -1.25 -12.85 -8.95
N TRP A 47 -1.00 -14.14 -8.94
CA TRP A 47 -0.16 -14.78 -9.95
C TRP A 47 -0.95 -14.97 -11.25
N HIS A 48 -0.31 -14.68 -12.38
CA HIS A 48 -0.98 -14.73 -13.67
C HIS A 48 -1.45 -16.13 -14.05
N ASN A 49 -0.78 -17.17 -13.53
CA ASN A 49 -1.19 -18.56 -13.75
C ASN A 49 -2.25 -19.04 -12.74
N ASN A 50 -2.62 -18.24 -11.76
CA ASN A 50 -3.68 -18.56 -10.81
C ASN A 50 -4.37 -17.29 -10.32
N PRO A 51 -5.12 -16.58 -11.20
CA PRO A 51 -5.65 -15.26 -10.86
C PRO A 51 -6.81 -15.27 -9.86
N GLY A 52 -7.30 -16.44 -9.49
CA GLY A 52 -8.39 -16.57 -8.51
C GLY A 52 -7.94 -16.54 -7.06
N GLU A 53 -6.62 -16.48 -6.78
CA GLU A 53 -6.10 -16.57 -5.42
C GLU A 53 -5.18 -15.39 -5.08
N LEU A 54 -5.39 -14.79 -3.89
CA LEU A 54 -4.50 -13.78 -3.33
C LEU A 54 -3.50 -14.48 -2.40
N VAL A 55 -2.20 -14.25 -2.62
CA VAL A 55 -1.14 -14.91 -1.85
C VAL A 55 -0.10 -13.91 -1.36
N ASN A 56 0.76 -14.36 -0.45
CA ASN A 56 1.95 -13.65 0.03
C ASN A 56 1.67 -12.25 0.58
N GLY A 57 0.75 -12.16 1.54
CA GLY A 57 0.41 -10.89 2.18
C GLY A 57 1.58 -10.28 2.95
N SER A 58 1.81 -8.98 2.78
CA SER A 58 2.77 -8.21 3.56
C SER A 58 2.19 -6.83 3.86
N VAL A 59 2.61 -6.23 4.98
CA VAL A 59 2.13 -4.91 5.36
C VAL A 59 2.89 -3.87 4.54
N TYR A 60 2.15 -3.11 3.74
CA TYR A 60 2.70 -2.01 2.96
C TYR A 60 2.96 -0.79 3.85
N GLY A 61 2.06 -0.54 4.80
CA GLY A 61 2.15 0.58 5.74
C GLY A 61 0.82 0.81 6.43
N PHE A 62 0.74 1.92 7.16
CA PHE A 62 -0.44 2.31 7.92
C PHE A 62 -0.87 3.72 7.60
N ILE A 63 -2.17 3.98 7.69
CA ILE A 63 -2.77 5.31 7.58
C ILE A 63 -3.39 5.64 8.92
N LYS A 64 -2.99 6.77 9.52
CA LYS A 64 -3.64 7.26 10.75
C LYS A 64 -4.96 7.91 10.36
N LEU A 65 -6.06 7.40 10.92
CA LEU A 65 -7.39 7.81 10.49
C LEU A 65 -7.75 9.25 10.86
N ALA A 66 -7.17 9.75 11.98
CA ALA A 66 -7.49 11.09 12.47
C ALA A 66 -6.99 12.20 11.54
N ASP A 67 -5.86 12.04 10.89
CA ASP A 67 -5.22 13.09 10.10
C ASP A 67 -4.74 12.63 8.71
N LEU A 68 -4.99 11.37 8.35
CA LEU A 68 -4.63 10.77 7.07
C LEU A 68 -3.12 10.82 6.77
N THR A 69 -2.29 10.72 7.81
CA THR A 69 -0.85 10.60 7.67
C THR A 69 -0.44 9.15 7.43
N LEU A 70 0.68 8.98 6.73
CA LEU A 70 1.22 7.66 6.38
C LEU A 70 2.34 7.27 7.34
N TRP A 71 2.39 6.00 7.72
CA TRP A 71 3.32 5.47 8.70
C TRP A 71 3.95 4.17 8.21
N LYS A 72 5.25 4.03 8.46
CA LYS A 72 5.97 2.80 8.20
C LYS A 72 5.48 1.70 9.14
N ALA A 73 5.42 0.46 8.66
CA ALA A 73 5.10 -0.68 9.51
C ALA A 73 6.30 -1.04 10.40
N ALA A 74 6.04 -1.19 11.71
CA ALA A 74 7.01 -1.82 12.61
C ALA A 74 6.86 -3.33 12.57
N GLY A 75 5.66 -3.81 12.22
CA GLY A 75 5.31 -5.20 12.09
C GLY A 75 3.91 -5.31 11.54
N TRP A 76 3.34 -6.51 11.61
CA TRP A 76 1.98 -6.74 11.08
C TRP A 76 0.92 -5.94 11.84
N LYS A 77 1.07 -5.80 13.16
CA LYS A 77 0.00 -5.25 14.01
C LYS A 77 0.08 -3.75 14.23
N ALA A 78 1.23 -3.14 14.07
CA ALA A 78 1.40 -1.76 14.49
C ALA A 78 2.39 -1.00 13.61
N PRO A 79 2.18 0.34 13.47
CA PRO A 79 3.15 1.20 12.79
C PRO A 79 4.36 1.50 13.69
N ALA A 80 5.45 1.89 13.04
CA ALA A 80 6.61 2.49 13.72
C ALA A 80 6.25 3.93 14.07
N LYS A 81 6.10 4.23 15.34
CA LYS A 81 5.53 5.50 15.81
C LYS A 81 6.55 6.62 16.02
N ASN A 82 7.68 6.57 15.33
CA ASN A 82 8.71 7.58 15.46
C ASN A 82 8.40 8.86 14.68
N LYS A 83 7.88 8.76 13.47
CA LYS A 83 7.43 9.92 12.68
C LYS A 83 6.55 9.48 11.51
N ALA A 84 5.66 10.36 11.09
CA ALA A 84 4.88 10.17 9.88
C ALA A 84 5.79 10.24 8.65
N ARG A 85 5.49 9.45 7.62
CA ARG A 85 6.28 9.38 6.40
C ARG A 85 5.72 10.24 5.28
N GLY A 86 4.47 10.67 5.39
CA GLY A 86 3.81 11.50 4.41
C GLY A 86 2.34 11.61 4.70
N VAL A 87 1.58 12.05 3.72
CA VAL A 87 0.12 12.19 3.79
C VAL A 87 -0.55 11.34 2.72
N LEU A 88 -1.84 11.10 2.87
CA LEU A 88 -2.60 10.20 1.98
C LEU A 88 -2.44 10.54 0.50
N ALA A 89 -2.43 11.83 0.15
CA ALA A 89 -2.27 12.26 -1.23
C ALA A 89 -0.96 11.78 -1.86
N ASP A 90 0.08 11.54 -1.08
CA ASP A 90 1.37 11.07 -1.58
C ASP A 90 1.28 9.68 -2.22
N LEU A 91 0.29 8.87 -1.83
CA LEU A 91 0.05 7.55 -2.43
C LEU A 91 -0.47 7.64 -3.87
N THR A 92 -0.95 8.81 -4.27
CA THR A 92 -1.50 9.02 -5.61
C THR A 92 -0.49 9.72 -6.54
N ASP A 93 0.73 9.94 -6.06
CA ASP A 93 1.79 10.63 -6.81
C ASP A 93 2.85 9.63 -7.26
N PRO A 94 2.92 9.31 -8.58
CA PRO A 94 3.91 8.36 -9.09
C PRO A 94 5.36 8.77 -8.78
N ALA A 95 5.64 10.07 -8.73
CA ALA A 95 6.99 10.58 -8.44
C ALA A 95 7.45 10.28 -7.02
N LYS A 96 6.51 10.07 -6.09
CA LYS A 96 6.81 9.69 -4.72
C LYS A 96 6.76 8.18 -4.53
N VAL A 97 5.75 7.53 -5.11
CA VAL A 97 5.51 6.11 -4.92
C VAL A 97 6.59 5.26 -5.57
N LEU A 98 6.91 5.50 -6.83
CA LEU A 98 7.81 4.60 -7.57
C LEU A 98 9.24 4.62 -7.05
N PRO A 99 9.88 5.78 -6.76
CA PRO A 99 11.25 5.76 -6.26
C PRO A 99 11.40 5.37 -4.78
N LYS A 100 10.38 5.67 -3.94
CA LYS A 100 10.52 5.50 -2.49
C LYS A 100 9.68 4.38 -1.90
N TRP A 101 8.46 4.20 -2.39
CA TRP A 101 7.44 3.35 -1.75
C TRP A 101 6.93 2.25 -2.66
N ARG A 102 7.76 1.78 -3.57
CA ARG A 102 7.37 0.70 -4.49
C ARG A 102 6.97 -0.57 -3.75
N TYR A 103 7.66 -0.88 -2.67
CA TYR A 103 7.45 -2.12 -1.91
C TYR A 103 6.79 -1.90 -0.56
N SER A 104 7.04 -0.77 0.08
CA SER A 104 6.45 -0.41 1.37
C SER A 104 6.68 1.07 1.67
N ILE A 105 5.83 1.61 2.55
CA ILE A 105 6.04 2.95 3.09
C ILE A 105 7.21 2.87 4.07
N GLY A 106 8.21 3.62 3.83
CA GLY A 106 9.40 3.62 4.68
C GLY A 106 10.48 4.54 4.20
#